data_b92a6e74c6906df923f82ceb11717ece
#
_entry.id   b92a6e74c6906df923f82ceb11717ece
#
_cell.length_a   1.000
_cell.length_b   1.000
_cell.length_c   1.000
_cell.angle_alpha   90.00
_cell.angle_beta   90.00
_cell.angle_gamma   90.00
#
_symmetry.space_group_name_H-M   'P 1'
#
loop_
_entity.id
_entity.type
_entity.pdbx_description
1 polymer ?
#
loop_
_entity_poly.entity_id
_entity_poly.type
_entity_poly.pdbx_seq_one_letter_code
_entity_poly.pdbx_strand_id
1 'polypeptide(L)'
;MKDFIYCKKNALSKEICDNIISIFDENPDKWVEGSMGEGVNHEKKKCTEIYLDSEQKNPFNLLFLDELRDEVIQYIKEYPFIDKIDTWEFSNIYKIQKYLPNEGYFFLHCENSRHSPSHIDNKILVWMIYLNDVTDGGYTEFPQQNKLIQPRVGDMLIWPSYWTHPHRGITSKTQTKYIMTGWFNYSK
;
A
#
# COMPACT_ATOMS: atom_id res chain seq x y z
N MET A 1 22.12 10.28 3.05
CA MET A 1 21.05 10.49 4.07
C MET A 1 20.08 9.34 3.94
N LYS A 2 19.59 8.75 5.06
CA LYS A 2 18.56 7.70 5.01
C LYS A 2 17.25 8.32 4.58
N ASP A 3 16.52 7.67 3.65
CA ASP A 3 15.25 8.19 3.12
C ASP A 3 14.00 7.52 3.73
N PHE A 4 14.21 6.58 4.64
CA PHE A 4 13.18 5.86 5.39
C PHE A 4 12.16 5.09 4.51
N ILE A 5 12.49 4.86 3.24
CA ILE A 5 11.72 4.01 2.34
C ILE A 5 12.44 2.66 2.24
N TYR A 6 11.86 1.66 2.90
CA TYR A 6 12.33 0.29 2.82
C TYR A 6 11.73 -0.39 1.59
N CYS A 7 12.55 -1.13 0.87
CA CYS A 7 12.10 -1.88 -0.30
C CYS A 7 12.68 -3.29 -0.26
N LYS A 8 11.84 -4.27 -0.03
CA LYS A 8 12.21 -5.69 -0.12
C LYS A 8 11.81 -6.24 -1.47
N LYS A 9 12.82 -6.75 -2.19
CA LYS A 9 12.61 -7.45 -3.46
C LYS A 9 12.08 -8.85 -3.22
N ASN A 10 11.06 -9.26 -4.01
CA ASN A 10 10.48 -10.60 -3.94
C ASN A 10 10.08 -11.01 -2.49
N ALA A 11 9.47 -10.10 -1.73
CA ALA A 11 8.93 -10.41 -0.41
C ALA A 11 7.82 -11.46 -0.49
N LEU A 12 6.97 -11.38 -1.52
CA LEU A 12 6.03 -12.45 -1.86
C LEU A 12 6.45 -13.18 -3.14
N SER A 13 6.18 -14.47 -3.20
CA SER A 13 6.37 -15.22 -4.43
C SER A 13 5.35 -14.80 -5.50
N LYS A 14 5.72 -14.97 -6.77
CA LYS A 14 4.80 -14.71 -7.89
C LYS A 14 3.51 -15.53 -7.76
N GLU A 15 3.62 -16.79 -7.34
CA GLU A 15 2.47 -17.68 -7.15
C GLU A 15 1.47 -17.10 -6.12
N ILE A 16 1.95 -16.59 -4.98
CA ILE A 16 1.11 -15.95 -3.98
C ILE A 16 0.45 -14.70 -4.57
N CYS A 17 1.20 -13.86 -5.27
CA CYS A 17 0.65 -12.67 -5.92
C CYS A 17 -0.43 -13.00 -6.95
N ASP A 18 -0.20 -14.01 -7.79
CA ASP A 18 -1.18 -14.48 -8.78
C ASP A 18 -2.46 -15.00 -8.09
N ASN A 19 -2.32 -15.74 -6.99
CA ASN A 19 -3.47 -16.20 -6.20
C ASN A 19 -4.28 -15.05 -5.63
N ILE A 20 -3.63 -14.02 -5.10
CA ILE A 20 -4.29 -12.81 -4.57
C ILE A 20 -5.07 -12.11 -5.70
N ILE A 21 -4.48 -11.96 -6.88
CA ILE A 21 -5.14 -11.35 -8.04
C ILE A 21 -6.36 -12.18 -8.46
N SER A 22 -6.22 -13.51 -8.56
CA SER A 22 -7.33 -14.40 -8.93
C SER A 22 -8.51 -14.28 -7.96
N ILE A 23 -8.23 -14.32 -6.64
CA ILE A 23 -9.28 -14.14 -5.63
C ILE A 23 -9.94 -12.76 -5.74
N PHE A 24 -9.18 -11.71 -6.03
CA PHE A 24 -9.74 -10.37 -6.26
C PHE A 24 -10.67 -10.35 -7.46
N ASP A 25 -10.23 -10.89 -8.61
CA ASP A 25 -10.99 -10.86 -9.87
C ASP A 25 -12.22 -11.78 -9.84
N GLU A 26 -12.20 -12.85 -9.03
CA GLU A 26 -13.32 -13.78 -8.83
C GLU A 26 -14.41 -13.26 -7.87
N ASN A 27 -14.21 -12.13 -7.19
CA ASN A 27 -15.15 -11.54 -6.24
C ASN A 27 -15.63 -10.13 -6.64
N PRO A 28 -16.23 -9.95 -7.84
CA PRO A 28 -16.64 -8.63 -8.32
C PRO A 28 -17.78 -8.01 -7.49
N ASP A 29 -18.53 -8.81 -6.75
CA ASP A 29 -19.57 -8.37 -5.81
C ASP A 29 -19.01 -7.55 -4.62
N LYS A 30 -17.72 -7.69 -4.34
CA LYS A 30 -17.01 -6.94 -3.28
C LYS A 30 -16.30 -5.69 -3.79
N TRP A 31 -16.31 -5.46 -5.09
CA TRP A 31 -15.62 -4.32 -5.68
C TRP A 31 -16.32 -3.01 -5.34
N VAL A 32 -15.53 -2.04 -4.94
CA VAL A 32 -15.97 -0.66 -4.73
C VAL A 32 -15.06 0.29 -5.50
N GLU A 33 -15.58 1.47 -5.83
CA GLU A 33 -14.77 2.53 -6.42
C GLU A 33 -13.72 3.02 -5.41
N GLY A 34 -12.50 3.26 -5.91
CA GLY A 34 -11.42 3.79 -5.09
C GLY A 34 -11.77 5.14 -4.49
N SER A 35 -11.76 5.22 -3.16
CA SER A 35 -12.08 6.43 -2.42
C SER A 35 -10.84 7.00 -1.70
N MET A 36 -10.97 8.25 -1.29
CA MET A 36 -10.08 8.97 -0.37
C MET A 36 -10.88 9.38 0.86
N GLY A 37 -10.23 10.03 1.84
CA GLY A 37 -10.92 10.52 3.03
C GLY A 37 -12.13 11.44 2.76
N GLU A 38 -12.15 12.10 1.60
CA GLU A 38 -13.23 13.01 1.14
C GLU A 38 -14.27 12.30 0.24
N GLY A 39 -14.16 10.97 0.08
CA GLY A 39 -15.02 10.19 -0.82
C GLY A 39 -14.38 9.90 -2.19
N VAL A 40 -15.23 9.53 -3.16
CA VAL A 40 -14.79 9.24 -4.54
C VAL A 40 -14.52 10.53 -5.29
N ASN A 41 -13.32 10.63 -5.89
CA ASN A 41 -12.93 11.73 -6.78
C ASN A 41 -12.00 11.20 -7.87
N HIS A 42 -12.54 10.96 -9.06
CA HIS A 42 -11.83 10.37 -10.19
C HIS A 42 -10.70 11.25 -10.77
N GLU A 43 -10.71 12.56 -10.53
CA GLU A 43 -9.60 13.45 -10.92
C GLU A 43 -8.37 13.27 -10.01
N LYS A 44 -8.59 12.82 -8.78
CA LYS A 44 -7.53 12.57 -7.80
C LYS A 44 -7.10 11.11 -7.75
N LYS A 45 -8.08 10.19 -7.80
CA LYS A 45 -7.85 8.75 -7.71
C LYS A 45 -8.90 7.99 -8.50
N LYS A 46 -8.45 7.08 -9.36
CA LYS A 46 -9.32 6.17 -10.10
C LYS A 46 -8.79 4.76 -10.03
N CYS A 47 -9.55 3.85 -9.43
CA CYS A 47 -9.24 2.43 -9.31
C CYS A 47 -10.47 1.67 -8.79
N THR A 48 -10.39 0.34 -8.83
CA THR A 48 -11.31 -0.57 -8.14
C THR A 48 -10.63 -1.12 -6.89
N GLU A 49 -11.35 -1.20 -5.77
CA GLU A 49 -10.82 -1.65 -4.48
C GLU A 49 -11.66 -2.78 -3.87
N ILE A 50 -11.01 -3.65 -3.08
CA ILE A 50 -11.64 -4.50 -2.07
C ILE A 50 -11.04 -4.14 -0.73
N TYR A 51 -11.89 -3.84 0.27
CA TYR A 51 -11.47 -3.67 1.66
C TYR A 51 -11.53 -5.01 2.37
N LEU A 52 -10.49 -5.29 3.14
CA LEU A 52 -10.31 -6.54 3.87
C LEU A 52 -10.02 -6.23 5.34
N ASP A 53 -10.44 -7.14 6.20
CA ASP A 53 -10.23 -7.07 7.63
C ASP A 53 -9.28 -8.20 8.04
N SER A 54 -8.18 -7.86 8.70
CA SER A 54 -7.16 -8.81 9.14
C SER A 54 -7.61 -9.70 10.30
N GLU A 55 -8.60 -9.28 11.08
CA GLU A 55 -9.18 -10.08 12.16
C GLU A 55 -10.18 -11.11 11.66
N GLN A 56 -10.74 -10.89 10.47
CA GLN A 56 -11.65 -11.84 9.85
C GLN A 56 -10.89 -13.00 9.22
N LYS A 57 -11.48 -14.20 9.28
CA LYS A 57 -10.97 -15.36 8.54
C LYS A 57 -11.21 -15.14 7.04
N ASN A 58 -10.23 -14.55 6.38
CA ASN A 58 -10.22 -14.44 4.93
C ASN A 58 -8.96 -15.10 4.35
N PRO A 59 -9.03 -15.63 3.12
CA PRO A 59 -7.92 -16.38 2.52
C PRO A 59 -6.68 -15.52 2.28
N PHE A 60 -6.83 -14.21 2.14
CA PHE A 60 -5.69 -13.31 1.89
C PHE A 60 -4.76 -13.21 3.10
N ASN A 61 -5.30 -13.19 4.32
CA ASN A 61 -4.51 -13.02 5.55
C ASN A 61 -3.40 -14.07 5.68
N LEU A 62 -3.70 -15.32 5.31
CA LEU A 62 -2.75 -16.42 5.40
C LEU A 62 -1.63 -16.37 4.34
N LEU A 63 -1.76 -15.49 3.35
CA LEU A 63 -0.85 -15.44 2.21
C LEU A 63 0.27 -14.43 2.38
N PHE A 64 0.12 -13.44 3.28
CA PHE A 64 1.09 -12.34 3.32
C PHE A 64 1.44 -11.82 4.72
N LEU A 65 0.64 -12.10 5.77
CA LEU A 65 0.84 -11.48 7.08
C LEU A 65 2.16 -11.89 7.74
N ASP A 66 2.60 -13.13 7.56
CA ASP A 66 3.87 -13.60 8.12
C ASP A 66 5.05 -12.91 7.44
N GLU A 67 5.05 -12.81 6.11
CA GLU A 67 6.07 -12.10 5.34
C GLU A 67 6.09 -10.61 5.69
N LEU A 68 4.92 -9.97 5.81
CA LEU A 68 4.84 -8.57 6.21
C LEU A 68 5.45 -8.35 7.61
N ARG A 69 5.14 -9.22 8.57
CA ARG A 69 5.70 -9.17 9.93
C ARG A 69 7.22 -9.26 9.89
N ASP A 70 7.75 -10.20 9.13
CA ASP A 70 9.19 -10.40 9.04
C ASP A 70 9.90 -9.19 8.41
N GLU A 71 9.31 -8.57 7.39
CA GLU A 71 9.86 -7.38 6.76
C GLU A 71 9.73 -6.11 7.64
N VAL A 72 8.69 -6.02 8.46
CA VAL A 72 8.56 -4.96 9.48
C VAL A 72 9.66 -5.10 10.54
N ILE A 73 10.02 -6.31 10.95
CA ILE A 73 11.16 -6.54 11.85
C ILE A 73 12.48 -6.04 11.20
N GLN A 74 12.67 -6.24 9.89
CA GLN A 74 13.84 -5.71 9.19
C GLN A 74 13.79 -4.18 9.10
N TYR A 75 12.61 -3.59 8.86
CA TYR A 75 12.41 -2.15 8.90
C TYR A 75 12.85 -1.56 10.24
N ILE A 76 12.40 -2.15 11.36
CA ILE A 76 12.78 -1.73 12.71
C ILE A 76 14.30 -1.85 12.93
N LYS A 77 14.94 -2.92 12.47
CA LYS A 77 16.41 -3.07 12.58
C LYS A 77 17.16 -1.97 11.82
N GLU A 78 16.63 -1.54 10.67
CA GLU A 78 17.26 -0.47 9.89
C GLU A 78 16.97 0.92 10.47
N TYR A 79 15.77 1.11 11.06
CA TYR A 79 15.27 2.38 11.60
C TYR A 79 14.80 2.22 13.06
N PRO A 80 15.72 1.89 14.00
CA PRO A 80 15.33 1.41 15.35
C PRO A 80 14.66 2.45 16.24
N PHE A 81 14.65 3.73 15.85
CA PHE A 81 13.99 4.76 16.65
C PHE A 81 12.46 4.64 16.60
N ILE A 82 11.90 4.05 15.55
CA ILE A 82 10.44 3.89 15.40
C ILE A 82 9.84 3.06 16.55
N ASP A 83 10.58 2.06 17.03
CA ASP A 83 10.16 1.19 18.12
C ASP A 83 10.33 1.81 19.52
N LYS A 84 10.83 3.05 19.58
CA LYS A 84 11.06 3.81 20.82
C LYS A 84 10.12 4.99 20.99
N ILE A 85 9.33 5.30 19.96
CA ILE A 85 8.46 6.49 19.98
C ILE A 85 7.24 6.22 20.85
N ASP A 86 6.54 5.11 20.57
CA ASP A 86 5.33 4.68 21.25
C ASP A 86 4.98 3.26 20.81
N THR A 87 3.94 2.67 21.36
CA THR A 87 3.39 1.39 20.88
C THR A 87 2.58 1.61 19.60
N TRP A 88 2.72 0.71 18.66
CA TRP A 88 2.00 0.73 17.39
C TRP A 88 1.72 -0.69 16.91
N GLU A 89 0.69 -0.85 16.10
CA GLU A 89 0.17 -2.14 15.67
C GLU A 89 -0.28 -2.12 14.21
N PHE A 90 -0.48 -3.30 13.65
CA PHE A 90 -1.05 -3.47 12.33
C PHE A 90 -2.49 -2.94 12.31
N SER A 91 -2.84 -2.16 11.29
CA SER A 91 -4.23 -1.73 11.08
C SER A 91 -5.08 -2.91 10.66
N ASN A 92 -6.21 -3.11 11.32
CA ASN A 92 -7.13 -4.21 10.98
C ASN A 92 -7.66 -4.13 9.55
N ILE A 93 -7.71 -2.93 8.98
CA ILE A 93 -8.19 -2.71 7.61
C ILE A 93 -7.03 -2.50 6.65
N TYR A 94 -7.01 -3.29 5.60
CA TYR A 94 -6.14 -3.15 4.45
C TYR A 94 -6.94 -3.32 3.16
N LYS A 95 -6.33 -3.14 2.00
CA LYS A 95 -7.05 -3.21 0.73
C LYS A 95 -6.20 -3.72 -0.43
N ILE A 96 -6.88 -4.34 -1.39
CA ILE A 96 -6.33 -4.63 -2.71
C ILE A 96 -6.91 -3.61 -3.67
N GLN A 97 -6.07 -3.11 -4.57
CA GLN A 97 -6.43 -2.09 -5.56
C GLN A 97 -6.03 -2.53 -6.95
N LYS A 98 -6.97 -2.40 -7.88
CA LYS A 98 -6.80 -2.63 -9.31
C LYS A 98 -6.87 -1.31 -10.05
N TYR A 99 -5.83 -1.01 -10.81
CA TYR A 99 -5.74 0.16 -11.67
C TYR A 99 -5.70 -0.31 -13.12
N LEU A 100 -6.72 0.01 -13.90
CA LEU A 100 -6.73 -0.23 -15.34
C LEU A 100 -5.77 0.74 -16.07
N PRO A 101 -5.44 0.50 -17.36
CA PRO A 101 -4.68 1.48 -18.13
C PRO A 101 -5.23 2.90 -18.01
N ASN A 102 -4.34 3.87 -17.79
CA ASN A 102 -4.63 5.27 -17.52
C ASN A 102 -5.34 5.56 -16.19
N GLU A 103 -5.53 4.58 -15.31
CA GLU A 103 -5.98 4.79 -13.95
C GLU A 103 -4.80 4.93 -12.98
N GLY A 104 -5.01 5.61 -11.85
CA GLY A 104 -3.97 5.87 -10.87
C GLY A 104 -4.46 6.63 -9.65
N TYR A 105 -3.56 6.81 -8.69
CA TYR A 105 -3.73 7.77 -7.60
C TYR A 105 -2.87 8.98 -7.91
N PHE A 106 -3.42 9.92 -8.69
CA PHE A 106 -2.70 11.05 -9.29
C PHE A 106 -2.33 12.13 -8.29
N PHE A 107 -3.15 12.29 -7.27
CA PHE A 107 -2.98 13.31 -6.26
C PHE A 107 -1.77 13.00 -5.37
N LEU A 108 -0.89 13.99 -5.22
CA LEU A 108 0.22 13.90 -4.29
C LEU A 108 -0.32 14.00 -2.86
N HIS A 109 -0.11 12.96 -2.06
CA HIS A 109 -0.69 12.84 -0.73
C HIS A 109 0.27 12.17 0.25
N CYS A 110 -0.06 12.27 1.52
CA CYS A 110 0.44 11.41 2.58
C CYS A 110 -0.77 10.83 3.34
N GLU A 111 -0.55 9.72 4.04
CA GLU A 111 -1.64 8.98 4.67
C GLU A 111 -2.15 9.64 5.96
N ASN A 112 -1.28 10.38 6.64
CA ASN A 112 -1.63 11.12 7.84
C ASN A 112 -1.91 12.58 7.47
N SER A 113 -3.16 12.87 7.10
CA SER A 113 -3.59 14.20 6.67
C SER A 113 -4.83 14.67 7.44
N ARG A 114 -5.04 15.99 7.48
CA ARG A 114 -6.19 16.63 8.13
C ARG A 114 -7.56 16.21 7.56
N HIS A 115 -7.56 15.65 6.35
CA HIS A 115 -8.77 15.21 5.64
C HIS A 115 -9.13 13.74 5.88
N SER A 116 -8.41 13.04 6.75
CA SER A 116 -8.83 11.72 7.21
C SER A 116 -10.10 11.88 8.06
N PRO A 117 -11.20 11.19 7.73
CA PRO A 117 -12.49 11.37 8.39
C PRO A 117 -12.49 10.93 9.85
N SER A 118 -11.49 10.17 10.26
CA SER A 118 -11.28 9.82 11.65
C SER A 118 -10.08 10.60 12.19
N HIS A 119 -10.32 11.50 13.13
CA HIS A 119 -9.28 12.06 14.01
C HIS A 119 -8.52 10.98 14.82
N ILE A 120 -8.77 9.72 14.48
CA ILE A 120 -8.31 8.50 15.15
C ILE A 120 -7.23 7.79 14.32
N ASP A 121 -7.04 8.13 13.03
CA ASP A 121 -6.04 7.50 12.17
C ASP A 121 -4.64 8.05 12.46
N ASN A 122 -4.08 7.61 13.58
CA ASN A 122 -2.68 7.84 13.93
C ASN A 122 -1.77 6.88 13.16
N LYS A 123 -1.83 6.93 11.82
CA LYS A 123 -0.98 6.12 10.97
C LYS A 123 0.47 6.51 11.16
N ILE A 124 1.32 5.55 11.42
CA ILE A 124 2.77 5.75 11.56
C ILE A 124 3.53 5.29 10.33
N LEU A 125 3.18 4.11 9.80
CA LEU A 125 3.77 3.54 8.60
C LEU A 125 2.70 3.15 7.59
N VAL A 126 3.10 3.17 6.34
CA VAL A 126 2.39 2.57 5.22
C VAL A 126 3.18 1.36 4.74
N TRP A 127 2.49 0.30 4.38
CA TRP A 127 3.07 -0.80 3.63
C TRP A 127 2.32 -1.01 2.31
N MET A 128 3.02 -1.48 1.29
CA MET A 128 2.45 -1.78 -0.01
C MET A 128 3.21 -2.94 -0.66
N ILE A 129 2.47 -3.81 -1.36
CA ILE A 129 3.03 -4.92 -2.13
C ILE A 129 2.54 -4.78 -3.57
N TYR A 130 3.46 -4.83 -4.53
CA TYR A 130 3.12 -4.95 -5.95
C TYR A 130 2.77 -6.40 -6.26
N LEU A 131 1.57 -6.63 -6.80
CA LEU A 131 1.11 -7.99 -7.11
C LEU A 131 1.45 -8.42 -8.53
N ASN A 132 1.82 -7.49 -9.40
CA ASN A 132 2.27 -7.79 -10.76
C ASN A 132 3.34 -6.80 -11.24
N ASP A 133 4.05 -7.19 -12.31
CA ASP A 133 4.96 -6.30 -13.02
C ASP A 133 4.17 -5.28 -13.85
N VAL A 134 4.66 -4.03 -13.88
CA VAL A 134 4.22 -3.00 -14.82
C VAL A 134 5.45 -2.29 -15.37
N THR A 135 5.61 -2.26 -16.69
CA THR A 135 6.87 -1.84 -17.34
C THR A 135 6.76 -0.53 -18.13
N ASP A 136 5.54 -0.06 -18.41
CA ASP A 136 5.28 1.16 -19.19
C ASP A 136 4.80 2.36 -18.34
N GLY A 137 5.25 2.43 -17.10
CA GLY A 137 4.83 3.40 -16.10
C GLY A 137 4.46 2.72 -14.79
N GLY A 138 3.32 3.08 -14.21
CA GLY A 138 2.80 2.46 -12.98
C GLY A 138 3.59 2.78 -11.72
N TYR A 139 4.63 3.62 -11.80
CA TYR A 139 5.55 3.93 -10.70
C TYR A 139 4.83 4.44 -9.45
N THR A 140 5.41 4.17 -8.29
CA THR A 140 5.16 4.95 -7.09
C THR A 140 6.24 6.02 -6.99
N GLU A 141 5.82 7.28 -7.05
CA GLU A 141 6.70 8.45 -7.00
C GLU A 141 6.75 9.04 -5.60
N PHE A 142 7.96 9.28 -5.10
CA PHE A 142 8.27 10.03 -3.87
C PHE A 142 9.11 11.25 -4.25
N PRO A 143 8.50 12.41 -4.55
CA PRO A 143 9.22 13.57 -5.08
C PRO A 143 10.28 14.12 -4.12
N GLN A 144 10.00 14.14 -2.82
CA GLN A 144 10.94 14.67 -1.82
C GLN A 144 12.19 13.78 -1.66
N GLN A 145 12.08 12.49 -1.93
CA GLN A 145 13.18 11.55 -1.90
C GLN A 145 13.83 11.35 -3.29
N ASN A 146 13.29 12.04 -4.31
CA ASN A 146 13.69 11.88 -5.71
C ASN A 146 13.69 10.40 -6.15
N LYS A 147 12.62 9.66 -5.78
CA LYS A 147 12.48 8.23 -6.09
C LYS A 147 11.27 7.97 -6.98
N LEU A 148 11.50 7.11 -7.98
CA LEU A 148 10.48 6.45 -8.79
C LEU A 148 10.67 4.95 -8.61
N ILE A 149 9.68 4.28 -8.00
CA ILE A 149 9.75 2.85 -7.75
C ILE A 149 8.89 2.11 -8.76
N GLN A 150 9.55 1.31 -9.60
CA GLN A 150 8.92 0.49 -10.61
C GLN A 150 8.17 -0.67 -9.96
N PRO A 151 6.89 -0.93 -10.33
CA PRO A 151 6.20 -2.13 -9.89
C PRO A 151 6.90 -3.40 -10.38
N ARG A 152 7.26 -4.26 -9.43
CA ARG A 152 7.77 -5.61 -9.65
C ARG A 152 6.99 -6.57 -8.79
N VAL A 153 6.55 -7.67 -9.36
CA VAL A 153 5.77 -8.68 -8.67
C VAL A 153 6.47 -9.14 -7.38
N GLY A 154 5.75 -9.11 -6.27
CA GLY A 154 6.23 -9.50 -4.96
C GLY A 154 7.10 -8.48 -4.22
N ASP A 155 7.47 -7.34 -4.85
CA ASP A 155 8.21 -6.29 -4.15
C ASP A 155 7.33 -5.61 -3.09
N MET A 156 7.85 -5.50 -1.87
CA MET A 156 7.19 -4.86 -0.73
C MET A 156 7.88 -3.54 -0.40
N LEU A 157 7.09 -2.51 -0.14
CA LEU A 157 7.53 -1.21 0.34
C LEU A 157 6.99 -0.94 1.74
N ILE A 158 7.80 -0.29 2.60
CA ILE A 158 7.38 0.25 3.89
C ILE A 158 7.95 1.65 4.03
N TRP A 159 7.13 2.64 4.40
CA TRP A 159 7.57 4.03 4.55
C TRP A 159 6.73 4.80 5.58
N PRO A 160 7.25 5.95 6.13
CA PRO A 160 6.50 6.80 7.04
C PRO A 160 5.24 7.39 6.39
N SER A 161 4.15 7.45 7.15
CA SER A 161 2.84 7.93 6.68
C SER A 161 2.70 9.46 6.59
N TYR A 162 3.74 10.20 7.01
CA TYR A 162 3.69 11.63 7.26
C TYR A 162 4.01 12.50 6.03
N TRP A 163 3.80 13.82 6.19
CA TRP A 163 4.08 14.85 5.20
C TRP A 163 5.52 14.85 4.66
N THR A 164 6.45 14.19 5.34
CA THR A 164 7.82 13.98 4.87
C THR A 164 7.92 13.00 3.70
N HIS A 165 6.90 12.19 3.49
CA HIS A 165 6.86 11.17 2.43
C HIS A 165 5.61 11.33 1.56
N PRO A 166 5.37 12.52 0.96
CA PRO A 166 4.30 12.65 0.00
C PRO A 166 4.60 11.78 -1.22
N HIS A 167 3.58 11.08 -1.69
CA HIS A 167 3.72 10.15 -2.80
C HIS A 167 2.48 10.15 -3.68
N ARG A 168 2.62 9.61 -4.90
CA ARG A 168 1.52 9.39 -5.84
C ARG A 168 1.81 8.21 -6.76
N GLY A 169 0.76 7.68 -7.39
CA GLY A 169 0.88 6.68 -8.44
C GLY A 169 0.97 7.34 -9.82
N ILE A 170 2.02 7.02 -10.57
CA ILE A 170 2.12 7.33 -11.99
C ILE A 170 1.38 6.24 -12.77
N THR A 171 0.60 6.63 -13.78
CA THR A 171 -0.20 5.68 -14.55
C THR A 171 0.65 4.80 -15.47
N SER A 172 0.16 3.59 -15.72
CA SER A 172 0.52 2.81 -16.89
C SER A 172 -0.45 3.14 -18.04
N LYS A 173 0.04 3.18 -19.26
CA LYS A 173 -0.81 3.46 -20.43
C LYS A 173 -1.47 2.21 -20.98
N THR A 174 -0.85 1.06 -20.84
CA THR A 174 -1.26 -0.18 -21.50
C THR A 174 -1.47 -1.37 -20.58
N GLN A 175 -0.95 -1.30 -19.33
CA GLN A 175 -0.94 -2.43 -18.41
C GLN A 175 -1.81 -2.16 -17.18
N THR A 176 -2.52 -3.19 -16.72
CA THR A 176 -3.22 -3.17 -15.44
C THR A 176 -2.22 -3.34 -14.31
N LYS A 177 -2.36 -2.54 -13.24
CA LYS A 177 -1.56 -2.64 -12.02
C LYS A 177 -2.43 -3.13 -10.87
N TYR A 178 -1.92 -4.13 -10.13
CA TYR A 178 -2.50 -4.57 -8.87
C TYR A 178 -1.53 -4.32 -7.74
N ILE A 179 -2.05 -3.77 -6.64
CA ILE A 179 -1.31 -3.62 -5.38
C ILE A 179 -2.16 -4.06 -4.21
N MET A 180 -1.49 -4.45 -3.14
CA MET A 180 -2.09 -4.60 -1.81
C MET A 180 -1.44 -3.58 -0.88
N THR A 181 -2.23 -2.88 -0.05
CA THR A 181 -1.72 -1.82 0.83
C THR A 181 -2.51 -1.71 2.12
N GLY A 182 -1.83 -1.27 3.17
CA GLY A 182 -2.39 -1.01 4.47
C GLY A 182 -1.45 -0.17 5.34
N TRP A 183 -1.73 -0.15 6.62
CA TRP A 183 -1.06 0.78 7.54
C TRP A 183 -0.67 0.11 8.84
N PHE A 184 0.21 0.76 9.57
CA PHE A 184 0.43 0.58 11.00
C PHE A 184 -0.01 1.85 11.71
N ASN A 185 -0.72 1.69 12.82
CA ASN A 185 -1.28 2.78 13.60
C ASN A 185 -0.67 2.78 15.01
N TYR A 186 -0.58 3.95 15.65
CA TYR A 186 -0.33 3.97 17.09
C TYR A 186 -1.44 3.23 17.82
N SER A 187 -1.05 2.39 18.79
CA SER A 187 -2.00 1.72 19.69
C SER A 187 -2.73 2.74 20.56
N LYS A 188 -4.00 2.46 20.88
CA LYS A 188 -4.81 3.31 21.76
C LYS A 188 -4.51 3.03 23.22
#